data_2c069535c44b96b7e384b3c066e8e80b
#
_entry.id   2c069535c44b96b7e384b3c066e8e80b
#
_cell.length_a   1.000
_cell.length_b   1.000
_cell.length_c   1.000
_cell.angle_alpha   90.00
_cell.angle_beta   90.00
_cell.angle_gamma   90.00
#
_symmetry.space_group_name_H-M   'P 1'
#
loop_
_entity.id
_entity.type
_entity.pdbx_description
1 polymer ?
#
loop_
_entity_poly.entity_id
_entity_poly.type
_entity_poly.pdbx_seq_one_letter_code
_entity_poly.pdbx_strand_id
1 'polypeptide(L)'
;MKRRAWATRKVGGFVDQWTETHTGCGTPKAVGGLVQELLGQSAARQFDASTQQIEAWEESVRVVGEALSEVASRVAGARDWSVLFEYSIPRREIRPDVVILGSGFVVPIEMKVGATTYSRADWLQAEDYGKDLEDFHEETSGLVVVPVLCATAAPLSDVDLAVRPSTSRVQLVNADRLGSVLTEVHSQFGTNFPIDCDRWDQSRYRPTPGIVETALDVFGGQQVREISHAYADNLTATVDELRRVITQARERSERVVCFVTGVPGSGKTLAGLSAVHQ
;
A
#
# COMPACT_ATOMS: atom_id res chain seq x y z
N MET A 1 6.38 -9.22 18.38
CA MET A 1 6.73 -8.74 17.04
C MET A 1 6.66 -7.20 17.07
N LYS A 2 7.61 -6.46 16.48
CA LYS A 2 7.51 -4.98 16.45
C LYS A 2 6.42 -4.56 15.47
N ARG A 3 5.59 -3.57 15.84
CA ARG A 3 4.64 -2.93 14.92
C ARG A 3 5.39 -2.33 13.72
N ARG A 4 4.81 -2.40 12.54
CA ARG A 4 5.38 -1.86 11.30
C ARG A 4 5.03 -0.40 11.09
N ALA A 5 3.81 0.00 11.50
CA ALA A 5 3.45 1.40 11.57
C ALA A 5 4.22 2.11 12.68
N TRP A 6 4.62 3.37 12.43
CA TRP A 6 5.26 4.20 13.45
C TRP A 6 4.25 4.75 14.45
N ALA A 7 3.03 5.03 13.99
CA ALA A 7 1.91 5.38 14.84
C ALA A 7 0.61 4.79 14.29
N THR A 8 -0.32 4.46 15.18
CA THR A 8 -1.63 3.87 14.84
C THR A 8 -2.71 4.47 15.71
N ARG A 9 -3.85 4.81 15.10
CA ARG A 9 -5.03 5.33 15.81
C ARG A 9 -6.31 4.68 15.29
N LYS A 10 -7.29 4.49 16.18
CA LYS A 10 -8.68 4.34 15.76
C LYS A 10 -9.22 5.68 15.31
N VAL A 11 -9.95 5.72 14.19
CA VAL A 11 -10.47 6.96 13.60
C VAL A 11 -11.35 7.72 14.60
N GLY A 12 -12.21 7.03 15.34
CA GLY A 12 -13.04 7.67 16.36
C GLY A 12 -12.24 8.47 17.38
N GLY A 13 -11.25 7.84 18.03
CA GLY A 13 -10.40 8.53 19.01
C GLY A 13 -9.51 9.62 18.41
N PHE A 14 -9.05 9.42 17.18
CA PHE A 14 -8.28 10.42 16.45
C PHE A 14 -9.12 11.67 16.14
N VAL A 15 -10.35 11.49 15.64
CA VAL A 15 -11.29 12.57 15.33
C VAL A 15 -11.75 13.30 16.58
N ASP A 16 -11.97 12.61 17.72
CA ASP A 16 -12.34 13.25 18.98
C ASP A 16 -11.23 14.19 19.46
N GLN A 17 -9.98 13.71 19.48
CA GLN A 17 -8.81 14.55 19.81
C GLN A 17 -8.64 15.72 18.83
N TRP A 18 -8.94 15.49 17.54
CA TRP A 18 -8.87 16.50 16.49
C TRP A 18 -9.89 17.61 16.75
N THR A 19 -11.15 17.28 17.01
CA THR A 19 -12.23 18.26 17.20
C THR A 19 -12.09 19.03 18.50
N GLU A 20 -11.65 18.41 19.62
CA GLU A 20 -11.41 19.08 20.89
C GLU A 20 -10.34 20.17 20.80
N THR A 21 -9.38 20.03 19.89
CA THR A 21 -8.25 20.96 19.75
C THR A 21 -8.45 22.06 18.71
N HIS A 22 -9.45 21.92 17.83
CA HIS A 22 -9.74 22.90 16.76
C HIS A 22 -10.50 24.16 17.21
N THR A 23 -10.88 24.25 18.48
CA THR A 23 -11.59 25.42 19.04
C THR A 23 -10.65 26.57 19.45
N GLY A 24 -9.33 26.44 19.27
CA GLY A 24 -8.31 27.42 19.64
C GLY A 24 -7.36 27.79 18.50
N CYS A 25 -6.82 29.03 18.54
CA CYS A 25 -5.79 29.48 17.62
C CYS A 25 -4.43 28.81 17.96
N GLY A 26 -3.99 27.83 17.18
CA GLY A 26 -2.71 27.12 17.33
C GLY A 26 -2.72 25.74 16.66
N THR A 27 -1.53 25.13 16.55
CA THR A 27 -1.41 23.75 16.05
C THR A 27 -2.18 22.82 17.00
N PRO A 28 -3.12 22.00 16.50
CA PRO A 28 -3.91 21.12 17.35
C PRO A 28 -3.02 20.20 18.21
N LYS A 29 -3.32 20.04 19.49
CA LYS A 29 -2.58 19.15 20.40
C LYS A 29 -2.49 17.71 19.86
N ALA A 30 -3.51 17.28 19.14
CA ALA A 30 -3.53 15.97 18.47
C ALA A 30 -2.41 15.84 17.44
N VAL A 31 -2.14 16.87 16.65
CA VAL A 31 -1.04 16.91 15.68
C VAL A 31 0.30 16.83 16.41
N GLY A 32 0.53 17.71 17.38
CA GLY A 32 1.78 17.75 18.13
C GLY A 32 2.09 16.43 18.85
N GLY A 33 1.10 15.79 19.46
CA GLY A 33 1.27 14.48 20.13
C GLY A 33 1.64 13.36 19.15
N LEU A 34 1.01 13.31 17.99
CA LEU A 34 1.31 12.30 16.98
C LEU A 34 2.68 12.55 16.33
N VAL A 35 3.02 13.78 16.02
CA VAL A 35 4.35 14.15 15.47
C VAL A 35 5.46 13.82 16.46
N GLN A 36 5.26 14.04 17.77
CA GLN A 36 6.21 13.61 18.79
C GLN A 36 6.40 12.09 18.83
N GLU A 37 5.33 11.31 18.65
CA GLU A 37 5.43 9.86 18.53
C GLU A 37 6.22 9.45 17.30
N LEU A 38 5.97 10.06 16.13
CA LEU A 38 6.71 9.82 14.90
C LEU A 38 8.20 10.16 15.06
N LEU A 39 8.53 11.27 15.71
CA LEU A 39 9.91 11.65 16.05
C LEU A 39 10.58 10.62 16.96
N GLY A 40 9.89 10.14 17.99
CA GLY A 40 10.39 9.10 18.87
C GLY A 40 10.67 7.79 18.12
N GLN A 41 9.80 7.41 17.20
CA GLN A 41 9.99 6.22 16.36
C GLN A 41 11.10 6.39 15.33
N SER A 42 11.26 7.59 14.76
CA SER A 42 12.36 7.94 13.87
C SER A 42 13.71 7.76 14.57
N ALA A 43 13.86 8.36 15.74
CA ALA A 43 15.07 8.24 16.55
C ALA A 43 15.36 6.78 16.96
N ALA A 44 14.35 6.02 17.37
CA ALA A 44 14.48 4.62 17.73
C ALA A 44 14.90 3.71 16.55
N ARG A 45 14.69 4.15 15.31
CA ARG A 45 15.12 3.48 14.08
C ARG A 45 16.39 4.09 13.47
N GLN A 46 17.07 4.98 14.17
CA GLN A 46 18.29 5.67 13.72
C GLN A 46 18.08 6.49 12.43
N PHE A 47 16.89 7.04 12.28
CA PHE A 47 16.56 7.92 11.18
C PHE A 47 16.47 9.37 11.70
N ASP A 48 17.34 10.25 11.21
CA ASP A 48 17.33 11.66 11.59
C ASP A 48 16.28 12.42 10.76
N ALA A 49 15.18 12.78 11.43
CA ALA A 49 14.14 13.59 10.81
C ALA A 49 14.61 15.05 10.65
N SER A 50 14.68 15.52 9.43
CA SER A 50 14.95 16.95 9.15
C SER A 50 13.76 17.83 9.55
N THR A 51 14.00 19.13 9.71
CA THR A 51 12.91 20.10 9.95
C THR A 51 11.82 20.00 8.87
N GLN A 52 12.22 19.85 7.61
CA GLN A 52 11.28 19.66 6.50
C GLN A 52 10.44 18.41 6.63
N GLN A 53 11.00 17.32 7.15
CA GLN A 53 10.24 16.10 7.39
C GLN A 53 9.21 16.28 8.52
N ILE A 54 9.57 17.02 9.57
CA ILE A 54 8.65 17.33 10.66
C ILE A 54 7.48 18.17 10.16
N GLU A 55 7.74 19.22 9.41
CA GLU A 55 6.72 20.06 8.78
C GLU A 55 5.80 19.23 7.84
N ALA A 56 6.39 18.31 7.08
CA ALA A 56 5.62 17.41 6.23
C ALA A 56 4.71 16.48 7.04
N TRP A 57 5.16 15.95 8.18
CA TRP A 57 4.31 15.17 9.08
C TRP A 57 3.18 16.00 9.69
N GLU A 58 3.47 17.22 10.15
CA GLU A 58 2.46 18.13 10.72
C GLU A 58 1.34 18.39 9.71
N GLU A 59 1.70 18.71 8.47
CA GLU A 59 0.73 18.95 7.41
C GLU A 59 -0.02 17.68 6.99
N SER A 60 0.66 16.55 6.88
CA SER A 60 0.03 15.26 6.55
C SER A 60 -1.00 14.87 7.61
N VAL A 61 -0.65 14.99 8.90
CA VAL A 61 -1.57 14.71 10.01
C VAL A 61 -2.77 15.66 9.98
N ARG A 62 -2.55 16.94 9.65
CA ARG A 62 -3.61 17.95 9.51
C ARG A 62 -4.60 17.57 8.40
N VAL A 63 -4.10 17.31 7.20
CA VAL A 63 -4.93 16.94 6.04
C VAL A 63 -5.72 15.65 6.31
N VAL A 64 -5.07 14.65 6.88
CA VAL A 64 -5.73 13.39 7.24
C VAL A 64 -6.78 13.59 8.34
N GLY A 65 -6.51 14.45 9.32
CA GLY A 65 -7.45 14.78 10.39
C GLY A 65 -8.73 15.43 9.86
N GLU A 66 -8.60 16.39 8.96
CA GLU A 66 -9.72 17.04 8.29
C GLU A 66 -10.53 16.04 7.45
N ALA A 67 -9.85 15.25 6.63
CA ALA A 67 -10.48 14.23 5.79
C ALA A 67 -11.24 13.17 6.62
N LEU A 68 -10.63 12.64 7.70
CA LEU A 68 -11.27 11.64 8.54
C LEU A 68 -12.42 12.21 9.36
N SER A 69 -12.36 13.50 9.76
CA SER A 69 -13.47 14.18 10.42
C SER A 69 -14.68 14.31 9.48
N GLU A 70 -14.44 14.66 8.23
CA GLU A 70 -15.47 14.69 7.19
C GLU A 70 -16.09 13.31 7.01
N VAL A 71 -15.27 12.27 6.81
CA VAL A 71 -15.73 10.88 6.64
C VAL A 71 -16.53 10.41 7.85
N ALA A 72 -16.05 10.63 9.07
CA ALA A 72 -16.72 10.20 10.29
C ALA A 72 -18.08 10.88 10.50
N SER A 73 -18.30 12.06 9.90
CA SER A 73 -19.59 12.74 9.92
C SER A 73 -20.61 12.18 8.92
N ARG A 74 -20.14 11.52 7.86
CA ARG A 74 -20.97 11.05 6.73
C ARG A 74 -21.16 9.54 6.68
N VAL A 75 -20.18 8.79 7.18
CA VAL A 75 -20.11 7.34 7.05
C VAL A 75 -20.31 6.68 8.41
N ALA A 76 -21.43 5.96 8.54
CA ALA A 76 -21.69 5.16 9.73
C ALA A 76 -20.62 4.04 9.82
N GLY A 77 -20.02 3.89 11.02
CA GLY A 77 -18.96 2.89 11.27
C GLY A 77 -17.55 3.35 10.88
N ALA A 78 -17.35 4.52 10.24
CA ALA A 78 -16.01 5.02 9.94
C ALA A 78 -15.16 5.27 11.20
N ARG A 79 -15.80 5.50 12.34
CA ARG A 79 -15.10 5.67 13.64
C ARG A 79 -14.38 4.40 14.09
N ASP A 80 -14.78 3.23 13.58
CA ASP A 80 -14.15 1.94 13.86
C ASP A 80 -12.97 1.63 12.93
N TRP A 81 -12.76 2.43 11.89
CA TRP A 81 -11.61 2.31 11.01
C TRP A 81 -10.31 2.58 11.78
N SER A 82 -9.19 2.29 11.14
CA SER A 82 -7.87 2.59 11.70
C SER A 82 -7.04 3.38 10.71
N VAL A 83 -6.25 4.31 11.24
CA VAL A 83 -5.23 5.06 10.50
C VAL A 83 -3.86 4.70 11.03
N LEU A 84 -2.95 4.36 10.12
CA LEU A 84 -1.56 4.03 10.39
C LEU A 84 -0.68 5.06 9.69
N PHE A 85 0.33 5.55 10.38
CA PHE A 85 1.31 6.50 9.84
C PHE A 85 2.65 5.81 9.67
N GLU A 86 3.33 6.11 8.56
CA GLU A 86 4.66 5.63 8.26
C GLU A 86 4.74 4.09 8.34
N TYR A 87 3.88 3.42 7.59
CA TYR A 87 3.81 1.96 7.58
C TYR A 87 4.94 1.35 6.78
N SER A 88 5.84 0.62 7.41
CA SER A 88 6.97 -0.02 6.74
C SER A 88 6.54 -1.32 6.07
N ILE A 89 6.54 -1.37 4.75
CA ILE A 89 6.32 -2.60 3.98
C ILE A 89 7.57 -3.48 4.12
N PRO A 90 7.44 -4.71 4.63
CA PRO A 90 8.60 -5.57 4.89
C PRO A 90 9.41 -5.89 3.64
N ARG A 91 10.73 -6.02 3.78
CA ARG A 91 11.68 -6.43 2.73
C ARG A 91 11.84 -5.49 1.53
N ARG A 92 11.03 -4.42 1.43
CA ARG A 92 11.09 -3.48 0.29
C ARG A 92 11.71 -2.13 0.67
N GLU A 93 11.89 -1.85 1.95
CA GLU A 93 12.36 -0.55 2.48
C GLU A 93 11.52 0.65 1.98
N ILE A 94 10.28 0.37 1.56
CA ILE A 94 9.30 1.38 1.15
C ILE A 94 8.26 1.57 2.24
N ARG A 95 7.69 2.78 2.29
CA ARG A 95 6.85 3.18 3.40
C ARG A 95 5.81 4.20 2.94
N PRO A 96 4.54 3.78 2.75
CA PRO A 96 3.45 4.74 2.58
C PRO A 96 3.34 5.63 3.81
N ASP A 97 3.14 6.93 3.57
CA ASP A 97 3.02 7.93 4.63
C ASP A 97 1.81 7.64 5.53
N VAL A 98 0.70 7.25 4.92
CA VAL A 98 -0.55 6.91 5.63
C VAL A 98 -1.18 5.66 5.03
N VAL A 99 -1.75 4.81 5.88
CA VAL A 99 -2.63 3.71 5.46
C VAL A 99 -3.94 3.80 6.23
N ILE A 100 -5.06 3.83 5.51
CA ILE A 100 -6.39 3.74 6.10
C ILE A 100 -6.90 2.30 5.97
N LEU A 101 -7.27 1.70 7.09
CA LEU A 101 -7.95 0.41 7.15
C LEU A 101 -9.43 0.66 7.39
N GLY A 102 -10.21 0.54 6.34
CA GLY A 102 -11.66 0.67 6.41
C GLY A 102 -12.35 -0.65 6.74
N SER A 103 -13.60 -0.79 6.32
CA SER A 103 -14.36 -2.02 6.42
C SER A 103 -14.40 -2.67 5.03
N GLY A 104 -13.52 -3.62 4.77
CA GLY A 104 -13.41 -4.33 3.49
C GLY A 104 -12.41 -3.73 2.48
N PHE A 105 -11.73 -2.65 2.82
CA PHE A 105 -10.75 -2.01 1.93
C PHE A 105 -9.55 -1.43 2.67
N VAL A 106 -8.45 -1.26 1.93
CA VAL A 106 -7.19 -0.66 2.39
C VAL A 106 -6.80 0.47 1.46
N VAL A 107 -6.48 1.63 2.01
CA VAL A 107 -6.07 2.81 1.24
C VAL A 107 -4.66 3.23 1.65
N PRO A 108 -3.61 2.80 0.94
CA PRO A 108 -2.29 3.38 1.09
C PRO A 108 -2.25 4.75 0.42
N ILE A 109 -1.72 5.74 1.13
CA ILE A 109 -1.68 7.13 0.69
C ILE A 109 -0.22 7.61 0.70
N GLU A 110 0.21 8.12 -0.44
CA GLU A 110 1.44 8.90 -0.57
C GLU A 110 1.10 10.39 -0.48
N MET A 111 1.73 11.08 0.46
CA MET A 111 1.52 12.51 0.71
C MET A 111 2.64 13.33 0.06
N LYS A 112 2.28 14.29 -0.79
CA LYS A 112 3.21 15.27 -1.36
C LYS A 112 2.82 16.65 -0.88
N VAL A 113 3.34 17.00 0.28
CA VAL A 113 3.03 18.28 0.97
C VAL A 113 3.54 19.46 0.15
N GLY A 114 2.65 20.43 -0.09
CA GLY A 114 2.94 21.62 -0.88
C GLY A 114 3.05 21.39 -2.39
N ALA A 115 2.94 20.14 -2.87
CA ALA A 115 2.99 19.87 -4.30
C ALA A 115 1.71 20.39 -5.00
N THR A 116 1.92 21.10 -6.11
CA THR A 116 0.87 21.67 -6.94
C THR A 116 0.57 20.85 -8.19
N THR A 117 1.30 19.75 -8.39
CA THR A 117 1.15 18.87 -9.55
C THR A 117 1.44 17.42 -9.14
N TYR A 118 0.97 16.47 -9.95
CA TYR A 118 1.23 15.04 -9.76
C TYR A 118 2.36 14.60 -10.67
N SER A 119 3.51 14.19 -10.08
CA SER A 119 4.61 13.66 -10.87
C SER A 119 4.39 12.18 -11.21
N ARG A 120 4.97 11.74 -12.36
CA ARG A 120 4.93 10.32 -12.72
C ARG A 120 5.68 9.44 -11.70
N ALA A 121 6.73 9.94 -11.09
CA ALA A 121 7.49 9.21 -10.09
C ALA A 121 6.65 8.95 -8.82
N ASP A 122 5.95 9.97 -8.33
CA ASP A 122 5.06 9.86 -7.17
C ASP A 122 3.88 8.94 -7.47
N TRP A 123 3.35 9.01 -8.68
CA TRP A 123 2.28 8.12 -9.13
C TRP A 123 2.73 6.65 -9.13
N LEU A 124 3.94 6.35 -9.67
CA LEU A 124 4.50 5.00 -9.64
C LEU A 124 4.76 4.52 -8.21
N GLN A 125 5.21 5.40 -7.33
CA GLN A 125 5.43 5.08 -5.92
C GLN A 125 4.13 4.66 -5.23
N ALA A 126 3.05 5.43 -5.41
CA ALA A 126 1.74 5.10 -4.85
C ALA A 126 1.16 3.80 -5.46
N GLU A 127 1.37 3.57 -6.77
CA GLU A 127 0.96 2.34 -7.43
C GLU A 127 1.71 1.12 -6.87
N ASP A 128 3.01 1.24 -6.64
CA ASP A 128 3.83 0.15 -6.07
C ASP A 128 3.37 -0.23 -4.66
N TYR A 129 2.99 0.74 -3.81
CA TYR A 129 2.40 0.44 -2.50
C TYR A 129 1.13 -0.39 -2.60
N GLY A 130 0.24 -0.01 -3.52
CA GLY A 130 -1.00 -0.76 -3.75
C GLY A 130 -0.73 -2.20 -4.16
N LYS A 131 0.13 -2.40 -5.16
CA LYS A 131 0.52 -3.72 -5.66
C LYS A 131 1.20 -4.57 -4.59
N ASP A 132 2.12 -3.99 -3.82
CA ASP A 132 2.83 -4.71 -2.78
C ASP A 132 1.88 -5.20 -1.67
N LEU A 133 0.90 -4.38 -1.28
CA LEU A 133 -0.10 -4.76 -0.29
C LEU A 133 -1.08 -5.80 -0.82
N GLU A 134 -1.52 -5.68 -2.07
CA GLU A 134 -2.44 -6.62 -2.69
C GLU A 134 -1.79 -7.98 -2.93
N ASP A 135 -0.57 -7.97 -3.46
CA ASP A 135 0.10 -9.19 -3.91
C ASP A 135 0.76 -9.99 -2.78
N PHE A 136 1.29 -9.29 -1.77
CA PHE A 136 2.21 -9.93 -0.81
C PHE A 136 1.80 -9.82 0.66
N HIS A 137 0.80 -9.00 1.00
CA HIS A 137 0.35 -8.83 2.38
C HIS A 137 -0.81 -9.78 2.69
N GLU A 138 -0.59 -10.78 3.54
CA GLU A 138 -1.53 -11.90 3.76
C GLU A 138 -2.92 -11.44 4.22
N GLU A 139 -2.99 -10.51 5.18
CA GLU A 139 -4.26 -10.00 5.71
C GLU A 139 -4.94 -8.97 4.78
N THR A 140 -4.32 -8.61 3.66
CA THR A 140 -4.94 -7.81 2.61
C THR A 140 -5.60 -8.70 1.55
N SER A 141 -5.32 -10.01 1.56
CA SER A 141 -5.93 -10.96 0.61
C SER A 141 -7.46 -10.93 0.70
N GLY A 142 -8.10 -10.68 -0.43
CA GLY A 142 -9.57 -10.56 -0.52
C GLY A 142 -10.13 -9.19 -0.11
N LEU A 143 -9.29 -8.24 0.27
CA LEU A 143 -9.67 -6.85 0.47
C LEU A 143 -9.43 -6.04 -0.81
N VAL A 144 -10.17 -4.95 -0.96
CA VAL A 144 -9.93 -3.99 -2.05
C VAL A 144 -8.82 -3.03 -1.64
N VAL A 145 -7.80 -2.89 -2.48
CA VAL A 145 -6.72 -1.91 -2.26
C VAL A 145 -6.91 -0.73 -3.21
N VAL A 146 -6.95 0.48 -2.67
CA VAL A 146 -7.11 1.72 -3.44
C VAL A 146 -5.95 2.66 -3.14
N PRO A 147 -4.88 2.64 -3.94
CA PRO A 147 -3.76 3.56 -3.73
C PRO A 147 -4.15 5.00 -4.06
N VAL A 148 -3.68 5.93 -3.23
CA VAL A 148 -3.95 7.36 -3.35
C VAL A 148 -2.63 8.13 -3.39
N LEU A 149 -2.53 9.08 -4.33
CA LEU A 149 -1.49 10.12 -4.33
C LEU A 149 -2.15 11.45 -3.99
N CYS A 150 -1.80 12.00 -2.83
CA CYS A 150 -2.29 13.27 -2.34
C CYS A 150 -1.23 14.38 -2.51
N ALA A 151 -1.38 15.21 -3.54
CA ALA A 151 -0.61 16.44 -3.72
C ALA A 151 -1.39 17.60 -3.09
N THR A 152 -1.00 18.01 -1.87
CA THR A 152 -1.87 18.80 -0.99
C THR A 152 -2.30 20.15 -1.56
N ALA A 153 -1.48 20.80 -2.38
CA ALA A 153 -1.75 22.10 -3.01
C ALA A 153 -2.10 22.00 -4.51
N ALA A 154 -2.36 20.78 -5.02
CA ALA A 154 -2.75 20.62 -6.41
C ALA A 154 -4.15 21.21 -6.66
N PRO A 155 -4.39 21.82 -7.85
CA PRO A 155 -5.73 22.29 -8.18
C PRO A 155 -6.73 21.13 -8.23
N LEU A 156 -7.99 21.40 -7.92
CA LEU A 156 -9.08 20.47 -8.13
C LEU A 156 -9.13 20.16 -9.64
N SER A 157 -8.68 18.99 -10.01
CA SER A 157 -8.82 18.52 -11.38
C SER A 157 -10.16 17.82 -11.51
N ASP A 158 -10.82 17.94 -12.68
CA ASP A 158 -12.02 17.18 -13.07
C ASP A 158 -11.68 15.70 -13.31
N VAL A 159 -10.73 15.15 -12.55
CA VAL A 159 -10.36 13.75 -12.62
C VAL A 159 -11.55 12.91 -12.22
N ASP A 160 -11.99 12.11 -13.16
CA ASP A 160 -13.06 11.13 -13.09
C ASP A 160 -13.14 10.45 -11.70
N LEU A 161 -14.18 10.80 -10.94
CA LEU A 161 -14.42 10.35 -9.56
C LEU A 161 -14.76 8.85 -9.47
N ALA A 162 -14.74 8.14 -10.59
CA ALA A 162 -14.95 6.70 -10.58
C ALA A 162 -13.76 5.99 -9.93
N VAL A 163 -13.83 5.79 -8.62
CA VAL A 163 -12.93 4.91 -7.88
C VAL A 163 -13.04 3.51 -8.50
N ARG A 164 -11.97 3.04 -9.10
CA ARG A 164 -11.92 1.70 -9.68
C ARG A 164 -11.10 0.79 -8.78
N PRO A 165 -11.59 -0.41 -8.45
CA PRO A 165 -10.83 -1.40 -7.70
C PRO A 165 -9.76 -1.98 -8.63
N SER A 166 -8.62 -1.33 -8.69
CA SER A 166 -7.49 -1.82 -9.47
C SER A 166 -6.24 -1.11 -8.98
N THR A 167 -5.25 -1.88 -8.57
CA THR A 167 -3.89 -1.41 -8.27
C THR A 167 -3.22 -0.75 -9.47
N SER A 168 -3.78 -0.88 -10.67
CA SER A 168 -3.29 -0.21 -11.87
C SER A 168 -3.71 1.26 -11.97
N ARG A 169 -4.53 1.80 -11.04
CA ARG A 169 -5.05 3.16 -11.12
C ARG A 169 -5.04 3.87 -9.77
N VAL A 170 -3.98 4.62 -9.53
CA VAL A 170 -3.83 5.51 -8.37
C VAL A 170 -4.87 6.62 -8.44
N GLN A 171 -5.56 6.88 -7.32
CA GLN A 171 -6.45 8.03 -7.19
C GLN A 171 -5.61 9.28 -6.94
N LEU A 172 -5.79 10.31 -7.77
CA LEU A 172 -5.11 11.60 -7.64
C LEU A 172 -6.02 12.56 -6.88
N VAL A 173 -5.57 13.03 -5.73
CA VAL A 173 -6.36 13.93 -4.88
C VAL A 173 -5.50 15.08 -4.35
N ASN A 174 -6.15 16.17 -4.00
CA ASN A 174 -5.56 17.22 -3.16
C ASN A 174 -6.08 17.10 -1.72
N ALA A 175 -5.66 18.02 -0.85
CA ALA A 175 -6.09 18.03 0.56
C ALA A 175 -7.62 18.09 0.70
N ASP A 176 -8.31 18.93 -0.08
CA ASP A 176 -9.75 19.16 0.03
C ASP A 176 -10.61 17.95 -0.44
N ARG A 177 -10.04 17.10 -1.28
CA ARG A 177 -10.75 15.96 -1.90
C ARG A 177 -10.54 14.63 -1.18
N LEU A 178 -9.56 14.53 -0.29
CA LEU A 178 -9.22 13.27 0.35
C LEU A 178 -10.42 12.65 1.10
N GLY A 179 -11.16 13.45 1.87
CA GLY A 179 -12.34 12.98 2.60
C GLY A 179 -13.45 12.46 1.68
N SER A 180 -13.71 13.18 0.59
CA SER A 180 -14.71 12.78 -0.41
C SER A 180 -14.34 11.45 -1.08
N VAL A 181 -13.06 11.26 -1.46
CA VAL A 181 -12.60 10.01 -2.08
C VAL A 181 -12.68 8.84 -1.09
N LEU A 182 -12.30 9.01 0.17
CA LEU A 182 -12.46 7.97 1.19
C LEU A 182 -13.93 7.58 1.40
N THR A 183 -14.84 8.57 1.37
CA THR A 183 -16.28 8.33 1.44
C THR A 183 -16.76 7.52 0.25
N GLU A 184 -16.27 7.82 -0.95
CA GLU A 184 -16.63 7.12 -2.17
C GLU A 184 -16.08 5.68 -2.19
N VAL A 185 -14.83 5.47 -1.77
CA VAL A 185 -14.25 4.13 -1.58
C VAL A 185 -15.13 3.28 -0.66
N HIS A 186 -15.58 3.87 0.47
CA HIS A 186 -16.50 3.15 1.35
C HIS A 186 -17.84 2.85 0.68
N SER A 187 -18.40 3.79 -0.04
CA SER A 187 -19.68 3.60 -0.76
C SER A 187 -19.63 2.45 -1.76
N GLN A 188 -18.48 2.27 -2.43
CA GLN A 188 -18.30 1.25 -3.45
C GLN A 188 -17.88 -0.12 -2.90
N PHE A 189 -17.03 -0.13 -1.87
CA PHE A 189 -16.35 -1.35 -1.41
C PHE A 189 -16.54 -1.64 0.09
N GLY A 190 -17.21 -0.76 0.81
CA GLY A 190 -17.44 -0.91 2.24
C GLY A 190 -18.25 -2.17 2.58
N THR A 191 -17.83 -2.85 3.64
CA THR A 191 -18.53 -3.98 4.25
C THR A 191 -18.96 -3.63 5.67
N ASN A 192 -19.67 -4.52 6.35
CA ASN A 192 -20.06 -4.32 7.75
C ASN A 192 -18.97 -4.76 8.75
N PHE A 193 -17.83 -5.25 8.27
CA PHE A 193 -16.78 -5.81 9.11
C PHE A 193 -15.52 -4.95 9.05
N PRO A 194 -15.16 -4.25 10.13
CA PRO A 194 -13.91 -3.50 10.20
C PRO A 194 -12.71 -4.45 10.19
N ILE A 195 -11.61 -4.01 9.60
CA ILE A 195 -10.35 -4.74 9.60
C ILE A 195 -9.74 -4.69 11.00
N ASP A 196 -9.31 -5.83 11.53
CA ASP A 196 -8.51 -5.88 12.76
C ASP A 196 -7.11 -5.30 12.48
N CYS A 197 -6.89 -4.10 13.01
CA CYS A 197 -5.67 -3.35 12.78
C CYS A 197 -4.42 -4.03 13.33
N ASP A 198 -4.49 -4.63 14.52
CA ASP A 198 -3.31 -5.27 15.13
C ASP A 198 -2.92 -6.54 14.36
N ARG A 199 -3.90 -7.30 13.93
CA ARG A 199 -3.69 -8.47 13.09
C ARG A 199 -3.15 -8.06 11.72
N TRP A 200 -3.69 -7.02 11.11
CA TRP A 200 -3.24 -6.50 9.82
C TRP A 200 -1.80 -5.95 9.91
N ASP A 201 -1.46 -5.11 10.88
CA ASP A 201 -0.12 -4.55 11.06
C ASP A 201 0.95 -5.63 11.32
N GLN A 202 0.57 -6.74 11.93
CA GLN A 202 1.46 -7.88 12.21
C GLN A 202 1.40 -8.98 11.15
N SER A 203 0.64 -8.81 10.10
CA SER A 203 0.45 -9.78 9.04
C SER A 203 1.75 -10.29 8.45
N ARG A 204 1.73 -11.49 7.91
CA ARG A 204 2.85 -12.01 7.13
C ARG A 204 2.94 -11.26 5.80
N TYR A 205 4.16 -10.99 5.41
CA TYR A 205 4.48 -10.47 4.08
C TYR A 205 5.23 -11.55 3.33
N ARG A 206 4.65 -12.01 2.23
CA ARG A 206 5.16 -13.15 1.45
C ARG A 206 5.56 -12.71 0.05
N PRO A 207 6.68 -11.98 -0.10
CA PRO A 207 7.21 -11.68 -1.42
C PRO A 207 7.67 -12.98 -2.09
N THR A 208 7.72 -12.96 -3.41
CA THR A 208 8.36 -14.06 -4.14
C THR A 208 9.78 -14.25 -3.60
N PRO A 209 10.20 -15.50 -3.31
CA PRO A 209 11.55 -15.78 -2.81
C PRO A 209 12.63 -15.14 -3.67
N GLY A 210 13.71 -14.68 -3.05
CA GLY A 210 14.85 -14.14 -3.78
C GLY A 210 15.43 -15.17 -4.76
N ILE A 211 16.17 -14.70 -5.80
CA ILE A 211 16.73 -15.58 -6.84
C ILE A 211 17.55 -16.73 -6.25
N VAL A 212 18.32 -16.46 -5.19
CA VAL A 212 19.16 -17.47 -4.53
C VAL A 212 18.30 -18.47 -3.75
N GLU A 213 17.31 -17.99 -2.98
CA GLU A 213 16.38 -18.85 -2.24
C GLU A 213 15.58 -19.73 -3.19
N THR A 214 15.05 -19.12 -4.27
CA THR A 214 14.31 -19.85 -5.33
C THR A 214 15.17 -20.91 -5.99
N ALA A 215 16.43 -20.57 -6.32
CA ALA A 215 17.35 -21.52 -6.93
C ALA A 215 17.63 -22.70 -5.98
N LEU A 216 17.91 -22.42 -4.70
CA LEU A 216 18.15 -23.47 -3.69
C LEU A 216 16.94 -24.39 -3.51
N ASP A 217 15.73 -23.86 -3.48
CA ASP A 217 14.50 -24.64 -3.35
C ASP A 217 14.25 -25.50 -4.58
N VAL A 218 14.37 -24.93 -5.78
CA VAL A 218 14.19 -25.66 -7.05
C VAL A 218 15.25 -26.75 -7.20
N PHE A 219 16.53 -26.44 -6.98
CA PHE A 219 17.62 -27.41 -7.12
C PHE A 219 17.64 -28.43 -5.96
N GLY A 220 17.09 -28.08 -4.78
CA GLY A 220 16.91 -28.99 -3.67
C GLY A 220 15.73 -29.96 -3.82
N GLY A 221 14.99 -29.90 -4.93
CA GLY A 221 13.79 -30.70 -5.17
C GLY A 221 12.60 -30.36 -4.27
N GLN A 222 12.63 -29.20 -3.60
CA GLN A 222 11.53 -28.71 -2.79
C GLN A 222 10.56 -27.92 -3.68
N GLN A 223 9.27 -28.14 -3.48
CA GLN A 223 8.26 -27.25 -4.08
C GLN A 223 8.34 -25.90 -3.41
N VAL A 224 8.49 -24.83 -4.21
CA VAL A 224 8.43 -23.46 -3.72
C VAL A 224 7.05 -23.18 -3.17
N ARG A 225 6.91 -23.26 -1.84
CA ARG A 225 5.60 -23.20 -1.15
C ARG A 225 5.11 -21.79 -0.83
N GLU A 226 5.98 -20.78 -1.00
CA GLU A 226 5.68 -19.39 -0.63
C GLU A 226 5.56 -18.51 -1.87
N ILE A 227 4.54 -18.75 -2.68
CA ILE A 227 4.15 -17.87 -3.78
C ILE A 227 2.98 -17.02 -3.31
N SER A 228 2.94 -15.74 -3.69
CA SER A 228 1.79 -14.88 -3.39
C SER A 228 0.51 -15.46 -4.00
N HIS A 229 -0.62 -15.30 -3.31
CA HIS A 229 -1.90 -15.87 -3.73
C HIS A 229 -2.30 -15.44 -5.15
N ALA A 230 -2.00 -14.20 -5.53
CA ALA A 230 -2.37 -13.63 -6.83
C ALA A 230 -1.58 -14.24 -8.02
N TYR A 231 -0.42 -14.85 -7.78
CA TYR A 231 0.48 -15.29 -8.85
C TYR A 231 0.61 -16.80 -8.99
N ALA A 232 0.07 -17.60 -8.05
CA ALA A 232 0.20 -19.06 -8.11
C ALA A 232 -0.36 -19.63 -9.42
N ASP A 233 -1.56 -19.19 -9.82
CA ASP A 233 -2.21 -19.63 -11.07
C ASP A 233 -1.49 -19.11 -12.30
N ASN A 234 -1.08 -17.84 -12.29
CA ASN A 234 -0.34 -17.21 -13.38
C ASN A 234 1.07 -17.80 -13.55
N LEU A 235 1.73 -18.18 -12.46
CA LEU A 235 3.04 -18.82 -12.51
C LEU A 235 2.95 -20.18 -13.20
N THR A 236 1.99 -21.01 -12.81
CA THR A 236 1.76 -22.31 -13.43
C THR A 236 1.51 -22.17 -14.93
N ALA A 237 0.59 -21.30 -15.33
CA ALA A 237 0.28 -21.03 -16.73
C ALA A 237 1.52 -20.53 -17.51
N THR A 238 2.34 -19.66 -16.91
CA THR A 238 3.57 -19.15 -17.54
C THR A 238 4.61 -20.26 -17.72
N VAL A 239 4.81 -21.11 -16.71
CA VAL A 239 5.75 -22.24 -16.78
C VAL A 239 5.31 -23.24 -17.84
N ASP A 240 4.03 -23.57 -17.90
CA ASP A 240 3.48 -24.52 -18.88
C ASP A 240 3.63 -23.97 -20.31
N GLU A 241 3.40 -22.67 -20.51
CA GLU A 241 3.61 -22.05 -21.83
C GLU A 241 5.09 -22.03 -22.23
N LEU A 242 6.01 -21.72 -21.31
CA LEU A 242 7.45 -21.81 -21.57
C LEU A 242 7.87 -23.22 -21.97
N ARG A 243 7.38 -24.24 -21.26
CA ARG A 243 7.63 -25.65 -21.58
C ARG A 243 7.11 -26.03 -22.95
N ARG A 244 5.90 -25.60 -23.28
CA ARG A 244 5.30 -25.83 -24.60
C ARG A 244 6.18 -25.26 -25.72
N VAL A 245 6.64 -24.01 -25.56
CA VAL A 245 7.52 -23.35 -26.53
C VAL A 245 8.87 -24.06 -26.66
N ILE A 246 9.49 -24.46 -25.54
CA ILE A 246 10.75 -25.20 -25.53
C ILE A 246 10.60 -26.55 -26.28
N THR A 247 9.51 -27.29 -25.99
CA THR A 247 9.26 -28.56 -26.65
C THR A 247 9.08 -28.39 -28.14
N GLN A 248 8.26 -27.44 -28.58
CA GLN A 248 8.06 -27.15 -30.02
C GLN A 248 9.34 -26.72 -30.73
N ALA A 249 10.15 -25.87 -30.10
CA ALA A 249 11.41 -25.43 -30.65
C ALA A 249 12.40 -26.62 -30.88
N ARG A 250 12.43 -27.54 -29.90
CA ARG A 250 13.25 -28.79 -30.02
C ARG A 250 12.75 -29.68 -31.13
N GLU A 251 11.45 -29.94 -31.24
CA GLU A 251 10.83 -30.78 -32.27
C GLU A 251 11.10 -30.21 -33.69
N ARG A 252 11.07 -28.88 -33.85
CA ARG A 252 11.25 -28.21 -35.12
C ARG A 252 12.70 -27.83 -35.42
N SER A 253 13.63 -28.09 -34.50
CA SER A 253 15.01 -27.63 -34.56
C SER A 253 15.14 -26.11 -34.79
N GLU A 254 14.22 -25.35 -34.16
CA GLU A 254 14.17 -23.89 -34.26
C GLU A 254 14.88 -23.23 -33.08
N ARG A 255 15.36 -22.00 -33.29
CA ARG A 255 15.88 -21.13 -32.23
C ARG A 255 14.83 -20.11 -31.90
N VAL A 256 14.37 -20.09 -30.63
CA VAL A 256 13.30 -19.22 -30.16
C VAL A 256 13.83 -18.37 -29.01
N VAL A 257 13.41 -17.12 -28.95
CA VAL A 257 13.65 -16.20 -27.83
C VAL A 257 12.30 -15.87 -27.19
N CYS A 258 12.16 -16.16 -25.91
CA CYS A 258 10.97 -15.84 -25.13
C CYS A 258 11.26 -14.66 -24.19
N PHE A 259 10.38 -13.65 -24.20
CA PHE A 259 10.42 -12.55 -23.26
C PHE A 259 9.32 -12.72 -22.22
N VAL A 260 9.69 -12.91 -20.94
CA VAL A 260 8.75 -12.94 -19.82
C VAL A 260 8.72 -11.56 -19.20
N THR A 261 7.57 -10.89 -19.30
CA THR A 261 7.35 -9.54 -18.75
C THR A 261 6.46 -9.59 -17.53
N GLY A 262 6.56 -8.59 -16.66
CA GLY A 262 5.76 -8.48 -15.46
C GLY A 262 6.38 -7.48 -14.47
N VAL A 263 5.61 -7.09 -13.47
CA VAL A 263 6.05 -6.15 -12.42
C VAL A 263 7.20 -6.72 -11.58
N PRO A 264 8.00 -5.90 -10.90
CA PRO A 264 8.98 -6.38 -9.94
C PRO A 264 8.35 -7.32 -8.90
N GLY A 265 9.00 -8.44 -8.61
CA GLY A 265 8.46 -9.44 -7.65
C GLY A 265 7.42 -10.42 -8.21
N SER A 266 7.00 -10.31 -9.48
CA SER A 266 5.97 -11.18 -10.09
C SER A 266 6.42 -12.63 -10.40
N GLY A 267 7.56 -13.08 -9.89
CA GLY A 267 8.00 -14.47 -10.09
C GLY A 267 8.61 -14.79 -11.44
N LYS A 268 8.98 -13.80 -12.28
CA LYS A 268 9.61 -14.02 -13.59
C LYS A 268 10.82 -14.97 -13.54
N THR A 269 11.71 -14.73 -12.58
CA THR A 269 12.89 -15.57 -12.38
C THR A 269 12.52 -16.98 -11.96
N LEU A 270 11.52 -17.12 -11.09
CA LEU A 270 11.00 -18.41 -10.66
C LEU A 270 10.41 -19.19 -11.84
N ALA A 271 9.62 -18.53 -12.70
CA ALA A 271 9.07 -19.14 -13.90
C ALA A 271 10.17 -19.67 -14.83
N GLY A 272 11.21 -18.86 -15.06
CA GLY A 272 12.37 -19.27 -15.89
C GLY A 272 13.12 -20.46 -15.29
N LEU A 273 13.44 -20.42 -13.99
CA LEU A 273 14.12 -21.51 -13.28
C LEU A 273 13.28 -22.80 -13.29
N SER A 274 11.99 -22.70 -13.02
CA SER A 274 11.07 -23.85 -13.01
C SER A 274 10.89 -24.47 -14.41
N ALA A 275 10.96 -23.66 -15.47
CA ALA A 275 10.87 -24.17 -16.84
C ALA A 275 12.13 -24.93 -17.29
N VAL A 276 13.31 -24.59 -16.74
CA VAL A 276 14.61 -25.16 -17.15
C VAL A 276 14.99 -26.40 -16.32
N HIS A 277 14.55 -26.47 -15.05
CA HIS A 277 14.95 -27.53 -14.11
C HIS A 277 14.35 -28.92 -14.41
N GLN A 278 13.37 -29.04 -15.27
CA GLN A 278 12.76 -30.31 -15.70
C GLN A 278 13.18 -30.67 -17.13
#